data_deabb37baa995afb794d9f8cd9338e8e
#
_entry.id   deabb37baa995afb794d9f8cd9338e8e
#
_cell.length_a   1.000
_cell.length_b   1.000
_cell.length_c   1.000
_cell.angle_alpha   90.00
_cell.angle_beta   90.00
_cell.angle_gamma   90.00
#
_symmetry.space_group_name_H-M   'P 1'
#
loop_
_entity.id
_entity.type
_entity.pdbx_description
1 polymer ?
#
loop_
_entity_poly.entity_id
_entity_poly.type
_entity_poly.pdbx_seq_one_letter_code
_entity_poly.pdbx_strand_id
1 'polypeptide(L)'
;MSHVNPSAKEIHCKIVYYGPSLGGKTTNIQWIYQRHASDQRTKLVAVDSDIERTLFFDFLPMNVGDVHGFNVRFHLYSVPGQVVYDASRKLILKGVDGIIFVADSQVERMDENIEALKNLERNLEQQGYDIREIPLIMQYNKRDLPNAASLAELRLALNRYNAPEVEGSAAEGKGVDEAFKMVSKSILNMLKGGTNI
;
A
#
# COMPACT_ATOMS: atom_id res chain seq x y z
N MET A 1 -12.04 7.00 -2.50
CA MET A 1 -13.48 6.67 -2.27
C MET A 1 -13.77 5.39 -3.01
N SER A 2 -14.12 4.35 -2.27
CA SER A 2 -14.43 3.02 -2.78
C SER A 2 -15.50 3.11 -3.89
N HIS A 3 -15.29 2.36 -4.97
CA HIS A 3 -16.26 2.31 -6.06
C HIS A 3 -17.28 1.21 -5.76
N VAL A 4 -18.54 1.59 -5.56
CA VAL A 4 -19.64 0.64 -5.33
C VAL A 4 -20.27 0.25 -6.67
N ASN A 5 -20.36 -1.05 -6.94
CA ASN A 5 -21.12 -1.60 -8.06
C ASN A 5 -22.38 -2.32 -7.53
N PRO A 6 -23.54 -1.62 -7.50
CA PRO A 6 -24.77 -2.18 -6.94
C PRO A 6 -25.27 -3.41 -7.69
N SER A 7 -25.08 -3.44 -9.02
CA SER A 7 -25.57 -4.55 -9.87
C SER A 7 -24.83 -5.85 -9.59
N ALA A 8 -23.50 -5.77 -9.34
CA ALA A 8 -22.68 -6.92 -8.99
C ALA A 8 -22.64 -7.20 -7.49
N LYS A 9 -23.19 -6.32 -6.66
CA LYS A 9 -23.04 -6.31 -5.19
C LYS A 9 -21.55 -6.35 -4.79
N GLU A 10 -20.75 -5.47 -5.39
CA GLU A 10 -19.30 -5.40 -5.14
C GLU A 10 -18.89 -3.98 -4.72
N ILE A 11 -17.94 -3.93 -3.78
CA ILE A 11 -17.23 -2.70 -3.40
C ILE A 11 -15.76 -2.89 -3.78
N HIS A 12 -15.24 -1.98 -4.60
CA HIS A 12 -13.86 -1.98 -5.03
C HIS A 12 -13.05 -0.98 -4.21
N CYS A 13 -12.02 -1.47 -3.52
CA CYS A 13 -11.15 -0.68 -2.67
C CYS A 13 -9.72 -0.69 -3.22
N LYS A 14 -9.10 0.49 -3.25
CA LYS A 14 -7.77 0.70 -3.79
C LYS A 14 -6.74 0.82 -2.68
N ILE A 15 -5.76 -0.08 -2.66
CA ILE A 15 -4.61 -0.04 -1.74
C ILE A 15 -3.35 0.30 -2.54
N VAL A 16 -2.63 1.32 -2.11
CA VAL A 16 -1.41 1.78 -2.78
C VAL A 16 -0.19 1.52 -1.91
N TYR A 17 0.78 0.78 -2.47
CA TYR A 17 2.12 0.62 -1.89
C TYR A 17 2.98 1.79 -2.33
N TYR A 18 3.38 2.63 -1.39
CA TYR A 18 4.18 3.83 -1.59
C TYR A 18 5.54 3.70 -0.90
N GLY A 19 6.52 4.52 -1.27
CA GLY A 19 7.86 4.53 -0.66
C GLY A 19 8.97 4.71 -1.69
N PRO A 20 10.23 4.74 -1.26
CA PRO A 20 11.39 5.00 -2.10
C PRO A 20 11.59 3.95 -3.19
N SER A 21 12.41 4.27 -4.18
CA SER A 21 12.85 3.31 -5.18
C SER A 21 13.56 2.12 -4.50
N LEU A 22 13.35 0.92 -5.01
CA LEU A 22 13.91 -0.33 -4.49
C LEU A 22 13.54 -0.65 -3.01
N GLY A 23 12.60 0.07 -2.40
CA GLY A 23 12.14 -0.17 -1.02
C GLY A 23 11.42 -1.50 -0.80
N GLY A 24 11.06 -2.23 -1.88
CA GLY A 24 10.42 -3.54 -1.81
C GLY A 24 8.90 -3.53 -2.02
N LYS A 25 8.33 -2.45 -2.57
CA LYS A 25 6.88 -2.33 -2.87
C LYS A 25 6.38 -3.47 -3.76
N THR A 26 7.03 -3.67 -4.89
CA THR A 26 6.72 -4.74 -5.85
C THR A 26 6.88 -6.12 -5.23
N THR A 27 7.93 -6.33 -4.43
CA THR A 27 8.20 -7.61 -3.75
C THR A 27 7.06 -7.96 -2.79
N ASN A 28 6.54 -6.97 -2.03
CA ASN A 28 5.37 -7.16 -1.18
C ASN A 28 4.16 -7.67 -1.97
N ILE A 29 3.83 -6.99 -3.08
CA ILE A 29 2.67 -7.36 -3.89
C ILE A 29 2.87 -8.74 -4.54
N GLN A 30 4.07 -9.03 -5.06
CA GLN A 30 4.39 -10.34 -5.64
C GLN A 30 4.24 -11.47 -4.61
N TRP A 31 4.66 -11.24 -3.36
CA TRP A 31 4.47 -12.21 -2.29
C TRP A 31 3.00 -12.49 -2.02
N ILE A 32 2.18 -11.46 -1.88
CA ILE A 32 0.73 -11.60 -1.68
C ILE A 32 0.12 -12.38 -2.84
N TYR A 33 0.47 -12.01 -4.08
CA TYR A 33 -0.01 -12.69 -5.27
C TYR A 33 0.32 -14.18 -5.28
N GLN A 34 1.58 -14.55 -5.04
CA GLN A 34 2.03 -15.95 -5.04
C GLN A 34 1.30 -16.80 -3.99
N ARG A 35 1.00 -16.21 -2.84
CA ARG A 35 0.35 -16.92 -1.74
C ARG A 35 -1.15 -17.10 -1.94
N HIS A 36 -1.79 -16.19 -2.65
CA HIS A 36 -3.24 -16.17 -2.84
C HIS A 36 -3.67 -16.51 -4.28
N ALA A 37 -2.75 -16.78 -5.19
CA ALA A 37 -3.02 -17.11 -6.59
C ALA A 37 -3.78 -18.44 -6.80
N SER A 38 -3.90 -19.28 -5.78
CA SER A 38 -4.66 -20.54 -5.85
C SER A 38 -6.18 -20.34 -5.93
N ASP A 39 -6.70 -19.17 -5.56
CA ASP A 39 -8.11 -18.80 -5.68
C ASP A 39 -8.36 -18.02 -6.98
N GLN A 40 -8.53 -18.76 -8.05
CA GLN A 40 -9.14 -18.44 -9.34
C GLN A 40 -9.24 -16.96 -9.79
N ARG A 41 -8.52 -16.62 -10.89
CA ARG A 41 -8.71 -15.48 -11.80
C ARG A 41 -7.94 -14.17 -11.51
N THR A 42 -6.86 -14.20 -10.81
CA THR A 42 -6.02 -13.00 -10.64
C THR A 42 -5.07 -12.88 -11.84
N LYS A 43 -5.16 -11.80 -12.61
CA LYS A 43 -4.18 -11.46 -13.65
C LYS A 43 -3.20 -10.45 -13.10
N LEU A 44 -1.93 -10.83 -13.06
CA LEU A 44 -0.81 -9.91 -12.89
C LEU A 44 -0.71 -9.08 -14.16
N VAL A 45 -0.96 -7.79 -14.10
CA VAL A 45 -0.69 -6.86 -15.21
C VAL A 45 0.54 -6.04 -14.86
N ALA A 46 1.68 -6.41 -15.42
CA ALA A 46 2.87 -5.59 -15.40
C ALA A 46 2.79 -4.61 -16.57
N VAL A 47 2.79 -3.31 -16.29
CA VAL A 47 3.04 -2.32 -17.32
C VAL A 47 4.56 -2.16 -17.37
N ASP A 48 5.17 -2.84 -18.35
CA ASP A 48 6.59 -2.70 -18.65
C ASP A 48 6.82 -1.27 -19.20
N SER A 49 7.46 -0.44 -18.39
CA SER A 49 8.32 0.61 -18.93
C SER A 49 9.76 0.09 -18.79
N ASP A 50 10.57 0.25 -19.82
CA ASP A 50 11.94 -0.31 -19.93
C ASP A 50 12.89 0.01 -18.75
N ILE A 51 12.46 0.72 -17.73
CA ILE A 51 13.28 1.25 -16.65
C ILE A 51 12.78 0.93 -15.24
N GLU A 52 11.45 0.80 -15.00
CA GLU A 52 10.90 0.33 -13.72
C GLU A 52 9.56 -0.40 -13.93
N ARG A 53 9.46 -1.61 -13.40
CA ARG A 53 8.23 -2.41 -13.44
C ARG A 53 7.20 -1.84 -12.48
N THR A 54 6.27 -1.04 -12.98
CA THR A 54 5.08 -0.66 -12.19
C THR A 54 4.05 -1.76 -12.37
N LEU A 55 3.78 -2.48 -11.30
CA LEU A 55 2.88 -3.62 -11.32
C LEU A 55 1.49 -3.17 -10.85
N PHE A 56 0.49 -3.36 -11.72
CA PHE A 56 -0.92 -3.24 -11.36
C PHE A 56 -1.46 -4.65 -11.09
N PHE A 57 -2.13 -4.82 -9.97
CA PHE A 57 -2.75 -6.09 -9.62
C PHE A 57 -4.23 -5.91 -9.35
N ASP A 58 -5.03 -6.70 -10.02
CA ASP A 58 -6.38 -7.00 -9.59
C ASP A 58 -6.30 -8.17 -8.61
N PHE A 59 -6.47 -7.89 -7.34
CA PHE A 59 -6.52 -8.92 -6.32
C PHE A 59 -7.97 -9.34 -6.10
N LEU A 60 -8.27 -10.61 -6.39
CA LEU A 60 -9.56 -11.21 -6.08
C LEU A 60 -9.78 -11.31 -4.57
N PRO A 61 -11.04 -11.22 -4.13
CA PRO A 61 -11.36 -11.01 -2.73
C PRO A 61 -10.77 -12.12 -1.87
N MET A 62 -9.94 -11.74 -0.93
CA MET A 62 -9.96 -12.49 0.30
C MET A 62 -11.38 -12.36 0.83
N ASN A 63 -12.00 -13.48 1.14
CA ASN A 63 -13.34 -13.55 1.73
C ASN A 63 -13.27 -12.87 3.12
N VAL A 64 -13.29 -11.53 3.14
CA VAL A 64 -13.12 -10.72 4.36
C VAL A 64 -14.49 -10.40 4.97
N GLY A 65 -15.49 -11.18 4.61
CA GLY A 65 -16.85 -11.00 5.09
C GLY A 65 -17.64 -9.99 4.27
N ASP A 66 -18.92 -10.12 4.38
CA ASP A 66 -19.94 -9.25 3.81
C ASP A 66 -19.93 -7.89 4.53
N VAL A 67 -19.87 -6.81 3.78
CA VAL A 67 -20.12 -5.46 4.27
C VAL A 67 -21.46 -5.01 3.68
N HIS A 68 -22.52 -5.03 4.48
CA HIS A 68 -23.90 -4.66 4.09
C HIS A 68 -24.44 -5.40 2.84
N GLY A 69 -24.08 -6.68 2.67
CA GLY A 69 -24.51 -7.50 1.53
C GLY A 69 -23.66 -7.34 0.27
N PHE A 70 -22.51 -6.66 0.36
CA PHE A 70 -21.56 -6.46 -0.74
C PHE A 70 -20.24 -7.22 -0.54
N ASN A 71 -19.76 -7.87 -1.59
CA ASN A 71 -18.41 -8.44 -1.63
C ASN A 71 -17.37 -7.34 -1.79
N VAL A 72 -16.37 -7.28 -0.91
CA VAL A 72 -15.28 -6.30 -1.01
C VAL A 72 -14.12 -6.87 -1.83
N ARG A 73 -13.71 -6.12 -2.87
CA ARG A 73 -12.54 -6.42 -3.71
C ARG A 73 -11.44 -5.40 -3.45
N PHE A 74 -10.23 -5.89 -3.16
CA PHE A 74 -9.05 -5.05 -3.01
C PHE A 74 -8.22 -5.06 -4.29
N HIS A 75 -7.87 -3.87 -4.79
CA HIS A 75 -6.98 -3.64 -5.90
C HIS A 75 -5.66 -3.08 -5.38
N LEU A 76 -4.57 -3.80 -5.59
CA LEU A 76 -3.25 -3.42 -5.11
C LEU A 76 -2.45 -2.73 -6.22
N TYR A 77 -1.86 -1.60 -5.88
CA TYR A 77 -1.03 -0.82 -6.80
C TYR A 77 0.31 -0.51 -6.16
N SER A 78 1.40 -0.59 -6.91
CA SER A 78 2.67 0.00 -6.50
C SER A 78 2.97 1.25 -7.33
N VAL A 79 3.50 2.27 -6.68
CA VAL A 79 3.96 3.47 -7.39
C VAL A 79 5.41 3.29 -7.84
N PRO A 80 5.82 3.87 -9.00
CA PRO A 80 7.23 3.96 -9.36
C PRO A 80 7.98 4.80 -8.32
N GLY A 81 9.14 4.30 -7.88
CA GLY A 81 9.91 4.93 -6.79
C GLY A 81 10.74 6.14 -7.23
N GLN A 82 11.07 6.27 -8.52
CA GLN A 82 11.92 7.35 -9.03
C GLN A 82 11.17 8.68 -9.10
N VAL A 83 11.88 9.78 -8.81
CA VAL A 83 11.32 11.14 -8.72
C VAL A 83 10.69 11.62 -10.04
N VAL A 84 11.25 11.20 -11.17
CA VAL A 84 10.78 11.59 -12.52
C VAL A 84 9.33 11.15 -12.82
N TYR A 85 8.77 10.19 -12.08
CA TYR A 85 7.41 9.66 -12.30
C TYR A 85 6.34 10.29 -11.38
N ASP A 86 6.51 11.52 -10.95
CA ASP A 86 5.57 12.17 -10.02
C ASP A 86 4.13 12.23 -10.58
N ALA A 87 3.96 12.48 -11.88
CA ALA A 87 2.65 12.48 -12.53
C ALA A 87 1.95 11.11 -12.44
N SER A 88 2.71 10.02 -12.63
CA SER A 88 2.19 8.65 -12.50
C SER A 88 1.79 8.33 -11.07
N ARG A 89 2.60 8.77 -10.08
CA ARG A 89 2.27 8.60 -8.65
C ARG A 89 0.97 9.30 -8.27
N LYS A 90 0.76 10.55 -8.74
CA LYS A 90 -0.49 11.29 -8.54
C LYS A 90 -1.68 10.55 -9.13
N LEU A 91 -1.55 10.05 -10.36
CA LEU A 91 -2.62 9.30 -11.01
C LEU A 91 -2.97 8.03 -10.24
N ILE A 92 -1.96 7.30 -9.75
CA ILE A 92 -2.17 6.08 -8.96
C ILE A 92 -2.84 6.39 -7.62
N LEU A 93 -2.53 7.52 -6.97
CA LEU A 93 -3.16 7.91 -5.70
C LEU A 93 -4.62 8.36 -5.85
N LYS A 94 -5.08 8.70 -7.05
CA LYS A 94 -6.47 9.10 -7.25
C LYS A 94 -7.43 7.98 -6.83
N GLY A 95 -8.34 8.30 -5.90
CA GLY A 95 -9.31 7.34 -5.38
C GLY A 95 -8.70 6.28 -4.45
N VAL A 96 -7.58 6.55 -3.81
CA VAL A 96 -6.95 5.65 -2.83
C VAL A 96 -7.84 5.49 -1.59
N ASP A 97 -7.99 4.24 -1.12
CA ASP A 97 -8.75 3.89 0.09
C ASP A 97 -7.82 3.47 1.25
N GLY A 98 -6.58 3.11 0.94
CA GLY A 98 -5.57 2.81 1.97
C GLY A 98 -4.16 2.79 1.39
N ILE A 99 -3.19 3.06 2.24
CA ILE A 99 -1.78 3.19 1.87
C ILE A 99 -0.92 2.30 2.77
N ILE A 100 0.01 1.57 2.17
CA ILE A 100 1.13 0.95 2.86
C ILE A 100 2.38 1.69 2.44
N PHE A 101 2.98 2.44 3.37
CA PHE A 101 4.26 3.09 3.14
C PHE A 101 5.39 2.10 3.44
N VAL A 102 6.07 1.63 2.42
CA VAL A 102 7.15 0.66 2.50
C VAL A 102 8.47 1.41 2.59
N ALA A 103 8.96 1.60 3.81
CA ALA A 103 10.26 2.22 4.07
C ALA A 103 11.38 1.18 3.94
N ASP A 104 12.50 1.59 3.36
CA ASP A 104 13.74 0.83 3.35
C ASP A 104 14.48 1.05 4.67
N SER A 105 14.65 0.00 5.47
CA SER A 105 15.25 0.14 6.81
C SER A 105 16.76 0.42 6.80
N GLN A 106 17.44 0.32 5.68
CA GLN A 106 18.89 0.58 5.62
C GLN A 106 19.22 2.02 6.03
N VAL A 107 20.22 2.21 6.88
CA VAL A 107 20.60 3.53 7.43
C VAL A 107 20.83 4.55 6.32
N GLU A 108 21.54 4.17 5.28
CA GLU A 108 21.88 5.01 4.12
C GLU A 108 20.69 5.35 3.23
N ARG A 109 19.52 4.75 3.47
CA ARG A 109 18.27 4.99 2.73
C ARG A 109 17.30 5.92 3.44
N MET A 110 17.70 6.47 4.58
CA MET A 110 16.82 7.30 5.40
C MET A 110 16.33 8.55 4.66
N ASP A 111 17.22 9.24 3.95
CA ASP A 111 16.89 10.46 3.22
C ASP A 111 15.88 10.20 2.10
N GLU A 112 16.02 9.09 1.38
CA GLU A 112 15.07 8.70 0.33
C GLU A 112 13.71 8.30 0.89
N ASN A 113 13.68 7.69 2.09
CA ASN A 113 12.41 7.42 2.78
C ASN A 113 11.69 8.73 3.14
N ILE A 114 12.43 9.70 3.71
CA ILE A 114 11.89 11.01 4.10
C ILE A 114 11.37 11.74 2.86
N GLU A 115 12.13 11.76 1.78
CA GLU A 115 11.71 12.40 0.52
C GLU A 115 10.46 11.72 -0.08
N ALA A 116 10.41 10.38 -0.07
CA ALA A 116 9.25 9.63 -0.54
C ALA A 116 7.99 9.94 0.30
N LEU A 117 8.13 10.08 1.63
CA LEU A 117 7.02 10.43 2.50
C LEU A 117 6.52 11.85 2.24
N LYS A 118 7.42 12.84 2.14
CA LYS A 118 7.07 14.22 1.76
C LYS A 118 6.39 14.29 0.40
N ASN A 119 6.83 13.47 -0.55
CA ASN A 119 6.20 13.40 -1.87
C ASN A 119 4.79 12.80 -1.79
N LEU A 120 4.58 11.76 -0.99
CA LEU A 120 3.26 11.19 -0.74
C LEU A 120 2.30 12.26 -0.20
N GLU A 121 2.72 12.98 0.84
CA GLU A 121 1.93 14.04 1.48
C GLU A 121 1.52 15.11 0.50
N ARG A 122 2.50 15.66 -0.24
CA ARG A 122 2.26 16.69 -1.26
C ARG A 122 1.29 16.19 -2.35
N ASN A 123 1.43 14.94 -2.80
CA ASN A 123 0.59 14.39 -3.83
C ASN A 123 -0.86 14.14 -3.35
N LEU A 124 -1.05 13.77 -2.10
CA LEU A 124 -2.37 13.66 -1.48
C LEU A 124 -3.03 15.02 -1.31
N GLU A 125 -2.31 15.99 -0.75
CA GLU A 125 -2.78 17.36 -0.53
C GLU A 125 -3.24 18.02 -1.85
N GLN A 126 -2.46 17.86 -2.93
CA GLN A 126 -2.82 18.38 -4.26
C GLN A 126 -4.08 17.77 -4.85
N GLN A 127 -4.54 16.64 -4.32
CA GLN A 127 -5.80 15.98 -4.69
C GLN A 127 -6.92 16.22 -3.68
N GLY A 128 -6.67 17.06 -2.66
CA GLY A 128 -7.64 17.39 -1.62
C GLY A 128 -7.80 16.32 -0.55
N TYR A 129 -6.83 15.40 -0.41
CA TYR A 129 -6.82 14.37 0.63
C TYR A 129 -5.96 14.80 1.82
N ASP A 130 -6.44 14.55 3.02
CA ASP A 130 -5.62 14.57 4.23
C ASP A 130 -5.07 13.16 4.51
N ILE A 131 -3.76 13.02 4.62
CA ILE A 131 -3.11 11.73 4.90
C ILE A 131 -3.59 11.11 6.22
N ARG A 132 -4.06 11.94 7.17
CA ARG A 132 -4.58 11.49 8.48
C ARG A 132 -5.96 10.85 8.38
N GLU A 133 -6.69 11.09 7.29
CA GLU A 133 -8.01 10.52 7.04
C GLU A 133 -7.97 9.24 6.22
N ILE A 134 -6.80 8.89 5.68
CA ILE A 134 -6.62 7.67 4.89
C ILE A 134 -5.96 6.59 5.76
N PRO A 135 -6.46 5.35 5.79
CA PRO A 135 -5.78 4.22 6.40
C PRO A 135 -4.32 4.13 5.93
N LEU A 136 -3.39 4.44 6.81
CA LEU A 136 -1.94 4.42 6.55
C LEU A 136 -1.29 3.38 7.45
N ILE A 137 -0.51 2.48 6.85
CA ILE A 137 0.35 1.54 7.57
C ILE A 137 1.80 1.83 7.22
N MET A 138 2.66 1.96 8.23
CA MET A 138 4.10 2.08 8.06
C MET A 138 4.72 0.69 8.08
N GLN A 139 5.30 0.24 6.96
CA GLN A 139 6.05 -1.01 6.90
C GLN A 139 7.55 -0.71 6.82
N TYR A 140 8.29 -1.05 7.87
CA TYR A 140 9.75 -0.97 7.90
C TYR A 140 10.31 -2.25 7.29
N ASN A 141 10.61 -2.19 6.00
CA ASN A 141 11.05 -3.33 5.21
C ASN A 141 12.56 -3.53 5.27
N LYS A 142 13.03 -4.71 4.86
CA LYS A 142 14.45 -5.13 4.85
C LYS A 142 15.08 -5.19 6.24
N ARG A 143 14.30 -5.63 7.25
CA ARG A 143 14.78 -5.85 8.62
C ARG A 143 15.76 -7.01 8.73
N ASP A 144 15.86 -7.84 7.70
CA ASP A 144 16.83 -8.93 7.53
C ASP A 144 18.26 -8.44 7.25
N LEU A 145 18.44 -7.18 6.85
CA LEU A 145 19.74 -6.64 6.50
C LEU A 145 20.52 -6.17 7.75
N PRO A 146 21.86 -6.38 7.80
CA PRO A 146 22.67 -6.05 8.97
C PRO A 146 22.84 -4.55 9.21
N ASN A 147 22.62 -3.71 8.19
CA ASN A 147 22.68 -2.24 8.25
C ASN A 147 21.32 -1.58 8.45
N ALA A 148 20.33 -2.33 8.95
CA ALA A 148 19.02 -1.77 9.25
C ALA A 148 19.08 -0.80 10.43
N ALA A 149 18.56 0.42 10.25
CA ALA A 149 18.40 1.42 11.32
C ALA A 149 17.53 0.88 12.46
N SER A 150 17.68 1.40 13.64
CA SER A 150 16.81 1.05 14.76
C SER A 150 15.36 1.47 14.51
N LEU A 151 14.40 0.77 15.10
CA LEU A 151 12.99 1.17 15.02
C LEU A 151 12.73 2.56 15.59
N ALA A 152 13.48 2.94 16.61
CA ALA A 152 13.35 4.27 17.22
C ALA A 152 13.72 5.39 16.23
N GLU A 153 14.81 5.21 15.47
CA GLU A 153 15.22 6.15 14.42
C GLU A 153 14.20 6.22 13.29
N LEU A 154 13.71 5.06 12.82
CA LEU A 154 12.71 4.99 11.76
C LEU A 154 11.38 5.65 12.18
N ARG A 155 10.91 5.39 13.41
CA ARG A 155 9.70 6.03 13.96
C ARG A 155 9.85 7.54 14.03
N LEU A 156 10.96 8.00 14.60
CA LEU A 156 11.22 9.43 14.76
C LEU A 156 11.24 10.14 13.41
N ALA A 157 11.85 9.54 12.41
CA ALA A 157 12.00 10.14 11.10
C ALA A 157 10.74 10.07 10.23
N LEU A 158 9.97 8.98 10.32
CA LEU A 158 8.95 8.66 9.32
C LEU A 158 7.52 8.58 9.87
N ASN A 159 7.33 8.18 11.14
CA ASN A 159 5.98 7.92 11.66
C ASN A 159 5.42 9.08 12.50
N ARG A 160 5.42 10.29 11.95
CA ARG A 160 4.87 11.48 12.63
C ARG A 160 3.34 11.48 12.77
N TYR A 161 2.65 10.56 12.11
CA TYR A 161 1.20 10.42 12.17
C TYR A 161 0.74 9.37 13.19
N ASN A 162 1.66 8.73 13.92
CA ASN A 162 1.38 7.60 14.80
C ASN A 162 0.56 6.49 14.10
N ALA A 163 0.84 6.28 12.81
CA ALA A 163 0.21 5.24 12.03
C ALA A 163 0.63 3.86 12.60
N PRO A 164 -0.25 2.85 12.51
CA PRO A 164 0.13 1.48 12.82
C PRO A 164 1.35 1.05 11.99
N GLU A 165 2.24 0.27 12.60
CA GLU A 165 3.51 -0.08 12.00
C GLU A 165 3.79 -1.59 12.03
N VAL A 166 4.56 -2.05 11.06
CA VAL A 166 4.96 -3.45 10.90
C VAL A 166 6.44 -3.51 10.51
N GLU A 167 7.21 -4.35 11.21
CA GLU A 167 8.53 -4.74 10.75
C GLU A 167 8.42 -5.81 9.66
N GLY A 168 9.24 -5.72 8.61
CA GLY A 168 9.13 -6.64 7.49
C GLY A 168 10.45 -6.98 6.81
N SER A 169 10.42 -8.12 6.15
CA SER A 169 11.35 -8.53 5.09
C SER A 169 10.51 -9.11 3.96
N ALA A 170 10.24 -8.29 2.96
CA ALA A 170 9.40 -8.73 1.84
C ALA A 170 10.06 -9.87 1.05
N ALA A 171 11.39 -9.95 1.06
CA ALA A 171 12.14 -11.05 0.44
C ALA A 171 11.87 -12.40 1.14
N GLU A 172 11.64 -12.38 2.46
CA GLU A 172 11.33 -13.55 3.27
C GLU A 172 9.81 -13.70 3.54
N GLY A 173 8.99 -12.72 3.10
CA GLY A 173 7.56 -12.66 3.34
C GLY A 173 7.15 -12.26 4.75
N LYS A 174 8.09 -11.88 5.59
CA LYS A 174 7.81 -11.42 6.96
C LYS A 174 7.14 -10.05 6.93
N GLY A 175 6.07 -9.88 7.74
CA GLY A 175 5.34 -8.62 7.86
C GLY A 175 4.46 -8.26 6.66
N VAL A 176 4.54 -8.99 5.54
CA VAL A 176 3.80 -8.68 4.29
C VAL A 176 2.30 -8.88 4.48
N ASP A 177 1.90 -10.10 4.89
CA ASP A 177 0.49 -10.41 5.15
C ASP A 177 -0.08 -9.57 6.30
N GLU A 178 0.75 -9.25 7.29
CA GLU A 178 0.34 -8.44 8.45
C GLU A 178 0.00 -7.01 8.03
N ALA A 179 0.89 -6.34 7.29
CA ALA A 179 0.64 -4.99 6.77
C ALA A 179 -0.63 -4.94 5.89
N PHE A 180 -0.79 -5.92 5.01
CA PHE A 180 -1.97 -6.03 4.16
C PHE A 180 -3.26 -6.25 4.98
N LYS A 181 -3.26 -7.13 5.97
CA LYS A 181 -4.40 -7.36 6.87
C LYS A 181 -4.78 -6.11 7.66
N MET A 182 -3.78 -5.37 8.15
CA MET A 182 -4.02 -4.14 8.93
C MET A 182 -4.68 -3.07 8.08
N VAL A 183 -4.17 -2.76 6.88
CA VAL A 183 -4.78 -1.75 6.01
C VAL A 183 -6.17 -2.18 5.54
N SER A 184 -6.35 -3.45 5.19
CA SER A 184 -7.64 -4.01 4.77
C SER A 184 -8.69 -3.90 5.89
N LYS A 185 -8.31 -4.25 7.13
CA LYS A 185 -9.19 -4.12 8.30
C LYS A 185 -9.58 -2.66 8.56
N SER A 186 -8.64 -1.73 8.43
CA SER A 186 -8.92 -0.29 8.60
C SER A 186 -9.91 0.21 7.55
N ILE A 187 -9.73 -0.16 6.28
CA ILE A 187 -10.67 0.18 5.18
C ILE A 187 -12.07 -0.39 5.48
N LEU A 188 -12.14 -1.68 5.84
CA LEU A 188 -13.43 -2.33 6.16
C LEU A 188 -14.14 -1.67 7.33
N ASN A 189 -13.42 -1.24 8.37
CA ASN A 189 -13.99 -0.54 9.50
C ASN A 189 -14.56 0.83 9.08
N MET A 190 -13.88 1.56 8.19
CA MET A 190 -14.39 2.82 7.63
C MET A 190 -15.66 2.60 6.81
N LEU A 191 -15.71 1.55 5.98
CA LEU A 191 -16.90 1.20 5.21
C LEU A 191 -18.08 0.82 6.09
N LYS A 192 -17.85 0.13 7.20
CA LYS A 192 -18.90 -0.24 8.17
C LYS A 192 -19.38 0.95 9.01
N GLY A 193 -18.48 1.90 9.31
CA GLY A 193 -18.80 3.10 10.10
C GLY A 193 -19.43 4.23 9.28
N GLY A 194 -19.26 4.23 7.97
CA GLY A 194 -19.93 5.16 7.06
C GLY A 194 -21.39 4.75 6.83
N THR A 195 -22.27 5.25 7.68
CA THR A 195 -23.73 5.02 7.61
C THR A 195 -24.33 5.82 6.44
N ASN A 196 -24.00 5.50 5.20
CA ASN A 196 -24.75 5.94 4.01
C ASN A 196 -24.20 5.22 2.77
N ILE A 197 -24.60 4.00 2.56
CA ILE A 197 -24.66 3.36 1.25
C ILE A 197 -26.12 3.06 0.94
#